data_f913569a99f799de67a10c9c09bb5d5c
#
_entry.id   f913569a99f799de67a10c9c09bb5d5c
#
_cell.length_a   1.000
_cell.length_b   1.000
_cell.length_c   1.000
_cell.angle_alpha   90.00
_cell.angle_beta   90.00
_cell.angle_gamma   90.00
#
_symmetry.space_group_name_H-M   'P 1'
#
loop_
_entity.id
_entity.type
_entity.pdbx_description
1 polymer ?
#
loop_
_entity_poly.entity_id
_entity_poly.type
_entity_poly.pdbx_seq_one_letter_code
_entity_poly.pdbx_strand_id
1 'polypeptide(L)'
;MEEMMKFEPAQGITPDAWVIIEIKQGEQFQKILSGWSGSYLYGDSWRLSSPIKNMHIDIDKDYITVETDSGSVYNLRKDYQGLRMSNVGIWNELKEKFGAMVEIVEL
;
A
#
# COMPACT_ATOMS: atom_id res chain seq x y z
N MET A 1 -24.24 16.42 -1.02
CA MET A 1 -24.19 16.08 -0.88
C MET A 1 -23.70 15.71 -0.90
N GLU A 2 -23.41 15.96 -0.86
CA GLU A 2 -23.06 15.58 -0.71
C GLU A 2 -22.40 15.08 -0.59
N GLU A 3 -22.15 15.25 -0.30
CA GLU A 3 -21.66 14.68 -0.05
C GLU A 3 -21.04 13.92 -0.15
N MET A 4 -20.92 13.92 0.09
CA MET A 4 -20.54 13.14 0.09
C MET A 4 -19.86 12.63 -0.41
N MET A 5 -19.64 12.89 -0.39
CA MET A 5 -19.18 12.38 -0.74
C MET A 5 -18.43 12.01 -1.03
N LYS A 6 -18.19 12.31 -0.71
CA LYS A 6 -17.71 11.84 -0.94
C LYS A 6 -16.87 11.38 -1.00
N PHE A 7 -16.64 11.22 -0.43
CA PHE A 7 -16.13 10.55 -0.58
C PHE A 7 -15.43 10.07 -0.91
N GLU A 8 -15.38 10.52 -0.70
CA GLU A 8 -14.81 9.92 -1.02
C GLU A 8 -14.02 8.94 -1.71
N PRO A 9 -14.45 7.97 -1.92
CA PRO A 9 -13.60 6.90 -2.42
C PRO A 9 -12.93 7.22 -3.73
N ALA A 10 -13.51 8.11 -4.45
CA ALA A 10 -12.89 8.55 -5.70
C ALA A 10 -11.53 9.20 -5.49
N GLN A 11 -11.22 9.57 -4.26
CA GLN A 11 -9.96 10.22 -3.95
C GLN A 11 -8.92 9.27 -3.36
N GLY A 12 -9.32 8.04 -3.10
CA GLY A 12 -8.44 7.07 -2.52
C GLY A 12 -7.68 6.28 -3.56
N ILE A 13 -6.52 5.78 -3.19
CA ILE A 13 -5.73 4.88 -4.02
C ILE A 13 -6.08 3.46 -3.60
N THR A 14 -6.55 2.65 -4.56
CA THR A 14 -7.03 1.31 -4.27
C THR A 14 -6.26 0.29 -5.11
N PRO A 15 -5.18 -0.27 -4.55
CA PRO A 15 -4.36 -1.23 -5.31
C PRO A 15 -5.00 -2.60 -5.39
N ASP A 16 -4.62 -3.37 -6.42
CA ASP A 16 -5.03 -4.76 -6.59
C ASP A 16 -4.26 -5.71 -5.70
N ALA A 17 -3.09 -5.28 -5.25
CA ALA A 17 -2.24 -6.04 -4.33
C ALA A 17 -1.45 -5.06 -3.51
N TRP A 18 -1.22 -5.39 -2.24
CA TRP A 18 -0.46 -4.49 -1.39
C TRP A 18 0.13 -5.25 -0.21
N VAL A 19 1.25 -4.76 0.28
CA VAL A 19 1.82 -5.18 1.56
C VAL A 19 2.30 -3.94 2.28
N ILE A 20 2.30 -4.02 3.60
CA ILE A 20 2.94 -3.00 4.43
C ILE A 20 4.36 -3.48 4.66
N ILE A 21 5.33 -2.62 4.39
CA ILE A 21 6.72 -2.95 4.67
C ILE A 21 7.24 -2.03 5.76
N GLU A 22 8.11 -2.55 6.58
CA GLU A 22 8.74 -1.78 7.64
C GLU A 22 10.22 -1.69 7.33
N ILE A 23 10.74 -0.47 7.35
CA ILE A 23 12.15 -0.21 7.09
C ILE A 23 12.76 0.28 8.40
N LYS A 24 13.83 -0.41 8.83
CA LYS A 24 14.44 -0.17 10.14
C LYS A 24 15.82 0.48 10.05
N GLN A 25 16.10 1.13 8.94
CA GLN A 25 17.36 1.82 8.74
C GLN A 25 17.25 3.22 9.31
N GLY A 26 17.92 3.47 10.45
CA GLY A 26 17.78 4.73 11.13
C GLY A 26 16.46 4.78 11.87
N GLU A 27 15.63 5.77 11.55
CA GLU A 27 14.27 5.83 12.05
C GLU A 27 13.43 4.69 11.47
N GLN A 28 12.61 4.12 12.32
CA GLN A 28 11.74 3.03 11.91
C GLN A 28 10.45 3.60 11.34
N PHE A 29 10.08 3.21 10.13
CA PHE A 29 8.85 3.68 9.52
C PHE A 29 8.28 2.61 8.60
N GLN A 30 6.98 2.76 8.29
CA GLN A 30 6.26 1.81 7.47
C GLN A 30 5.78 2.49 6.20
N LYS A 31 5.76 1.74 5.12
CA LYS A 31 5.28 2.21 3.81
C LYS A 31 4.40 1.15 3.20
N ILE A 32 3.58 1.56 2.23
CA ILE A 32 2.74 0.64 1.48
C ILE A 32 3.42 0.36 0.15
N LEU A 33 3.64 -0.91 -0.16
CA LEU A 33 4.08 -1.32 -1.49
C LEU A 33 2.86 -1.83 -2.23
N SER A 34 2.37 -1.04 -3.17
CA SER A 34 1.15 -1.30 -3.91
C SER A 34 1.44 -1.82 -5.30
N GLY A 35 0.51 -2.59 -5.85
CA GLY A 35 0.60 -3.06 -7.22
C GLY A 35 -0.75 -3.08 -7.88
N TRP A 36 -0.77 -2.89 -9.18
CA TRP A 36 -1.95 -2.95 -10.01
C TRP A 36 -1.67 -3.87 -11.18
N SER A 37 -2.60 -4.77 -11.45
CA SER A 37 -2.53 -5.59 -12.65
C SER A 37 -2.71 -4.68 -13.84
N GLY A 38 -1.79 -4.77 -14.78
CA GLY A 38 -1.83 -3.90 -15.94
C GLY A 38 -2.86 -4.33 -16.94
N SER A 39 -3.20 -3.39 -17.82
CA SER A 39 -4.03 -3.70 -18.95
C SER A 39 -3.19 -4.42 -20.01
N TYR A 40 -3.86 -4.93 -21.00
CA TYR A 40 -3.22 -5.54 -22.14
C TYR A 40 -2.14 -4.64 -22.75
N LEU A 41 -2.37 -3.33 -22.74
CA LEU A 41 -1.47 -2.37 -23.38
C LEU A 41 -0.38 -1.83 -22.47
N TYR A 42 -0.65 -1.74 -21.17
CA TYR A 42 0.22 -0.94 -20.29
C TYR A 42 1.02 -1.78 -19.29
N GLY A 43 0.71 -3.07 -19.15
CA GLY A 43 1.41 -3.91 -18.22
C GLY A 43 1.12 -3.56 -16.77
N ASP A 44 1.82 -4.22 -15.88
CA ASP A 44 1.64 -4.03 -14.43
C ASP A 44 2.33 -2.75 -13.96
N SER A 45 1.81 -2.17 -12.89
CA SER A 45 2.43 -1.00 -12.27
C SER A 45 2.53 -1.19 -10.76
N TRP A 46 3.40 -0.40 -10.14
CA TRP A 46 3.63 -0.47 -8.71
C TRP A 46 3.87 0.93 -8.17
N ARG A 47 3.74 1.05 -6.85
CA ARG A 47 4.01 2.31 -6.18
C ARG A 47 4.44 2.05 -4.75
N LEU A 48 5.50 2.71 -4.32
CA LEU A 48 5.95 2.68 -2.93
C LEU A 48 5.57 4.02 -2.31
N SER A 49 4.77 3.99 -1.25
CA SER A 49 4.26 5.21 -0.65
C SER A 49 5.31 5.93 0.18
N SER A 50 5.01 7.18 0.54
CA SER A 50 5.71 7.85 1.62
C SER A 50 5.36 7.16 2.95
N PRO A 51 6.06 7.47 4.05
CA PRO A 51 5.78 6.80 5.31
C PRO A 51 4.33 6.94 5.74
N ILE A 52 3.82 5.90 6.40
CA ILE A 52 2.45 5.89 6.90
C ILE A 52 2.35 6.82 8.09
N LYS A 53 1.34 7.68 8.06
CA LYS A 53 1.06 8.63 9.12
C LYS A 53 -0.07 8.16 10.03
N ASN A 54 -1.15 7.68 9.44
CA ASN A 54 -2.32 7.19 10.18
C ASN A 54 -2.88 5.96 9.50
N MET A 55 -3.41 5.05 10.29
CA MET A 55 -4.03 3.84 9.77
C MET A 55 -5.30 3.57 10.56
N HIS A 56 -6.39 3.34 9.85
CA HIS A 56 -7.67 3.00 10.45
C HIS A 56 -8.14 1.65 9.90
N ILE A 57 -8.24 0.67 10.78
CA ILE A 57 -8.71 -0.67 10.42
C ILE A 57 -10.17 -0.77 10.84
N ASP A 58 -11.04 -0.95 9.85
CA ASP A 58 -12.47 -1.07 10.11
C ASP A 58 -12.82 -2.54 10.14
N ILE A 59 -13.17 -3.04 11.34
CA ILE A 59 -13.44 -4.47 11.49
C ILE A 59 -14.76 -4.88 10.85
N ASP A 60 -15.66 -3.94 10.62
CA ASP A 60 -16.94 -4.24 10.00
C ASP A 60 -16.89 -4.16 8.48
N LYS A 61 -15.78 -3.72 7.92
CA LYS A 61 -15.60 -3.57 6.49
C LYS A 61 -14.37 -4.30 6.03
N ASP A 62 -14.28 -4.51 4.73
CA ASP A 62 -13.15 -5.23 4.15
C ASP A 62 -12.00 -4.29 3.76
N TYR A 63 -11.96 -3.11 4.37
CA TYR A 63 -11.00 -2.07 4.01
C TYR A 63 -10.18 -1.62 5.20
N ILE A 64 -8.96 -1.24 4.89
CA ILE A 64 -8.08 -0.52 5.80
C ILE A 64 -7.79 0.82 5.14
N THR A 65 -8.03 1.91 5.83
CA THR A 65 -7.77 3.25 5.31
C THR A 65 -6.44 3.74 5.88
N VAL A 66 -5.53 4.15 5.00
CA VAL A 66 -4.20 4.57 5.39
C VAL A 66 -3.91 5.95 4.80
N GLU A 67 -3.44 6.85 5.66
CA GLU A 67 -2.97 8.16 5.23
C GLU A 67 -1.45 8.19 5.36
N THR A 68 -0.78 8.72 4.33
CA THR A 68 0.67 8.82 4.33
C THR A 68 1.11 10.26 4.55
N ASP A 69 2.41 10.44 4.83
CA ASP A 69 2.97 11.78 5.10
C ASP A 69 2.78 12.75 3.95
N SER A 70 2.73 12.26 2.72
CA SER A 70 2.51 13.13 1.56
C SER A 70 1.06 13.54 1.39
N GLY A 71 0.16 13.04 2.23
CA GLY A 71 -1.26 13.34 2.15
C GLY A 71 -2.06 12.37 1.28
N SER A 72 -1.42 11.35 0.74
CA SER A 72 -2.15 10.33 -0.03
C SER A 72 -2.97 9.46 0.89
N VAL A 73 -4.15 9.07 0.42
CA VAL A 73 -5.05 8.18 1.15
C VAL A 73 -5.20 6.89 0.36
N TYR A 74 -4.94 5.78 1.03
CA TYR A 74 -5.07 4.45 0.43
C TYR A 74 -6.25 3.73 1.05
N ASN A 75 -7.05 3.11 0.20
CA ASN A 75 -8.13 2.21 0.64
C ASN A 75 -7.71 0.80 0.29
N LEU A 76 -7.24 0.06 1.29
CA LEU A 76 -6.64 -1.25 1.08
C LEU A 76 -7.65 -2.34 1.39
N ARG A 77 -7.96 -3.17 0.42
CA ARG A 77 -8.85 -4.30 0.66
C ARG A 77 -8.06 -5.40 1.37
N LYS A 78 -8.63 -5.91 2.45
CA LYS A 78 -7.95 -6.93 3.25
C LYS A 78 -7.63 -8.19 2.46
N ASP A 79 -8.53 -8.57 1.56
CA ASP A 79 -8.34 -9.78 0.75
C ASP A 79 -7.34 -9.59 -0.39
N TYR A 80 -6.83 -8.39 -0.57
CA TYR A 80 -5.80 -8.12 -1.59
C TYR A 80 -4.42 -7.99 -0.97
N GLN A 81 -4.27 -8.24 0.32
CA GLN A 81 -2.96 -8.18 0.97
C GLN A 81 -2.07 -9.30 0.44
N GLY A 82 -0.89 -8.95 -0.05
CA GLY A 82 0.07 -9.93 -0.53
C GLY A 82 0.89 -9.41 -1.68
N LEU A 83 1.86 -10.23 -2.05
CA LEU A 83 2.72 -9.97 -3.19
C LEU A 83 2.13 -10.63 -4.43
N ARG A 84 2.18 -9.91 -5.54
CA ARG A 84 1.74 -10.39 -6.84
C ARG A 84 2.76 -10.01 -7.88
N MET A 85 2.50 -10.37 -9.13
CA MET A 85 3.42 -10.05 -10.22
C MET A 85 3.73 -8.57 -10.29
N SER A 86 2.77 -7.72 -9.94
CA SER A 86 2.92 -6.27 -10.04
C SER A 86 3.90 -5.69 -9.04
N ASN A 87 4.08 -6.31 -7.87
CA ASN A 87 4.91 -5.71 -6.82
C ASN A 87 5.99 -6.63 -6.26
N VAL A 88 5.99 -7.92 -6.60
CA VAL A 88 6.96 -8.85 -6.01
C VAL A 88 8.39 -8.53 -6.43
N GLY A 89 8.58 -8.07 -7.66
CA GLY A 89 9.92 -7.72 -8.13
C GLY A 89 10.53 -6.57 -7.33
N ILE A 90 9.69 -5.60 -6.99
CA ILE A 90 10.13 -4.45 -6.19
C ILE A 90 10.46 -4.91 -4.76
N TRP A 91 9.64 -5.81 -4.20
CA TRP A 91 9.96 -6.38 -2.90
C TRP A 91 11.32 -7.07 -2.90
N ASN A 92 11.61 -7.84 -3.95
CA ASN A 92 12.90 -8.53 -4.05
C ASN A 92 14.06 -7.54 -4.14
N GLU A 93 13.88 -6.43 -4.85
CA GLU A 93 14.90 -5.39 -4.91
C GLU A 93 15.12 -4.74 -3.55
N LEU A 94 14.04 -4.49 -2.81
CA LEU A 94 14.16 -3.92 -1.47
C LEU A 94 14.88 -4.86 -0.52
N LYS A 95 14.58 -6.16 -0.61
CA LYS A 95 15.28 -7.16 0.20
C LYS A 95 16.76 -7.19 -0.13
N GLU A 96 17.11 -7.09 -1.39
CA GLU A 96 18.51 -7.09 -1.80
C GLU A 96 19.23 -5.85 -1.29
N LYS A 97 18.56 -4.71 -1.32
CA LYS A 97 19.15 -3.44 -0.92
C LYS A 97 19.26 -3.29 0.59
N PHE A 98 18.23 -3.64 1.32
CA PHE A 98 18.15 -3.42 2.77
C PHE A 98 18.38 -4.66 3.60
N GLY A 99 18.28 -5.84 3.00
CA GLY A 99 18.52 -7.10 3.73
C GLY A 99 17.57 -7.25 4.91
N ALA A 100 18.13 -7.49 6.07
CA ALA A 100 17.35 -7.72 7.28
C ALA A 100 16.68 -6.47 7.82
N MET A 101 16.98 -5.30 7.25
CA MET A 101 16.38 -4.03 7.70
C MET A 101 14.99 -3.78 7.12
N VAL A 102 14.51 -4.65 6.24
CA VAL A 102 13.19 -4.51 5.67
C VAL A 102 12.41 -5.79 5.88
N GLU A 103 11.15 -5.66 6.26
CA GLU A 103 10.29 -6.83 6.43
C GLU A 103 8.85 -6.47 6.12
N ILE A 104 8.07 -7.50 5.79
CA ILE A 104 6.63 -7.34 5.56
C ILE A 104 5.92 -7.42 6.89
N VAL A 105 5.03 -6.47 7.14
CA VAL A 105 4.17 -6.45 8.32
C VAL A 105 2.79 -6.90 7.86
N GLU A 106 2.33 -8.03 8.40
CA GLU A 106 1.00 -8.54 8.06
C GLU A 106 -0.04 -7.93 8.99
N LEU A 107 -1.17 -7.57 8.42
CA LEU A 107 -2.26 -6.96 9.17
C LEU A 107 -3.43 -7.92 9.38
#